data_548ca3b5debbd31ee8740f4707f90fa7
#
_entry.id   548ca3b5debbd31ee8740f4707f90fa7
#
_cell.length_a   1.000
_cell.length_b   1.000
_cell.length_c   1.000
_cell.angle_alpha   90.00
_cell.angle_beta   90.00
_cell.angle_gamma   90.00
#
_symmetry.space_group_name_H-M   'P 1'
#
loop_
_entity.id
_entity.type
_entity.pdbx_description
1 polymer ?
#
loop_
_entity_poly.entity_id
_entity_poly.type
_entity_poly.pdbx_seq_one_letter_code
_entity_poly.pdbx_strand_id
1 'polypeptide(L)'
;MKISARDIDHLSVTHTDPEAAAAKLLQLGFNLTPEGVEPRCICFQPDRDDVPNYIELLSGDATHFAVAMNVEELEGEERTHAWETEDGFEVDAGVVVGESGGPLPWFPVKHETPDAFMEPEWIVHPNGALGLMAIHAVADNPREAAKALKTAWGGQTEEIFEGCMMVKAGSVELLIWSPLAYQLEYKALEIMAPTELPVIVGAAIAIERSRPLQALLRANNVAFALTEGDRVLIAPEQTGGLMIEFMPQT
;
A
#
# COMPACT_ATOMS: atom_id res chain seq x y z
N MET A 1 -2.50 -7.52 20.87
CA MET A 1 -1.44 -8.44 20.41
C MET A 1 -0.13 -7.70 20.32
N LYS A 2 1.02 -8.34 20.58
CA LYS A 2 2.36 -7.77 20.37
C LYS A 2 3.11 -8.73 19.45
N ILE A 3 3.71 -8.19 18.38
CA ILE A 3 4.52 -8.94 17.42
C ILE A 3 5.94 -8.35 17.36
N SER A 4 6.84 -9.04 16.69
CA SER A 4 8.13 -8.51 16.27
C SER A 4 8.05 -8.32 14.76
N ALA A 5 7.52 -7.15 14.34
CA ALA A 5 7.41 -6.84 12.93
C ALA A 5 8.79 -6.61 12.31
N ARG A 6 8.99 -7.14 11.11
CA ARG A 6 10.21 -6.98 10.32
C ARG A 6 10.09 -5.79 9.37
N ASP A 7 8.91 -5.66 8.75
CA ASP A 7 8.55 -4.56 7.84
C ASP A 7 7.02 -4.49 7.67
N ILE A 8 6.54 -3.45 7.01
CA ILE A 8 5.25 -3.48 6.35
C ILE A 8 5.42 -4.29 5.07
N ASP A 9 4.66 -5.37 4.96
CA ASP A 9 4.70 -6.32 3.86
C ASP A 9 3.89 -5.77 2.67
N HIS A 10 2.62 -5.48 2.92
CA HIS A 10 1.72 -4.96 1.88
C HIS A 10 0.58 -4.11 2.46
N LEU A 11 -0.09 -3.41 1.55
CA LEU A 11 -1.37 -2.77 1.80
C LEU A 11 -2.49 -3.65 1.25
N SER A 12 -3.37 -4.12 2.12
CA SER A 12 -4.56 -4.87 1.75
C SER A 12 -5.72 -3.91 1.49
N VAL A 13 -6.33 -4.02 0.32
CA VAL A 13 -7.47 -3.22 -0.14
C VAL A 13 -8.65 -4.15 -0.39
N THR A 14 -9.64 -4.14 0.50
CA THR A 14 -10.91 -4.80 0.24
C THR A 14 -11.83 -3.84 -0.51
N HIS A 15 -12.48 -4.32 -1.57
CA HIS A 15 -13.34 -3.49 -2.41
C HIS A 15 -14.61 -4.26 -2.82
N THR A 16 -15.74 -3.55 -2.94
CA THR A 16 -17.02 -4.15 -3.38
C THR A 16 -17.00 -4.57 -4.85
N ASP A 17 -16.14 -3.97 -5.65
CA ASP A 17 -15.89 -4.30 -7.05
C ASP A 17 -14.37 -4.22 -7.31
N PRO A 18 -13.60 -5.26 -6.96
CA PRO A 18 -12.14 -5.26 -7.12
C PRO A 18 -11.69 -5.16 -8.57
N GLU A 19 -12.47 -5.69 -9.53
CA GLU A 19 -12.13 -5.58 -10.94
C GLU A 19 -12.28 -4.14 -11.46
N ALA A 20 -13.29 -3.39 -11.02
CA ALA A 20 -13.38 -1.96 -11.33
C ALA A 20 -12.23 -1.15 -10.71
N ALA A 21 -11.77 -1.51 -9.51
CA ALA A 21 -10.58 -0.91 -8.90
C ALA A 21 -9.31 -1.29 -9.68
N ALA A 22 -9.13 -2.57 -10.04
CA ALA A 22 -8.04 -3.05 -10.87
C ALA A 22 -7.96 -2.32 -12.22
N ALA A 23 -9.10 -2.15 -12.90
CA ALA A 23 -9.17 -1.41 -14.18
C ALA A 23 -8.65 0.03 -14.05
N LYS A 24 -8.94 0.72 -12.94
CA LYS A 24 -8.40 2.06 -12.66
C LYS A 24 -6.89 2.03 -12.44
N LEU A 25 -6.38 1.04 -11.70
CA LEU A 25 -4.95 0.89 -11.43
C LEU A 25 -4.17 0.56 -12.72
N LEU A 26 -4.74 -0.24 -13.61
CA LEU A 26 -4.19 -0.47 -14.95
C LEU A 26 -4.11 0.83 -15.77
N GLN A 27 -5.11 1.73 -15.67
CA GLN A 27 -5.06 3.05 -16.31
C GLN A 27 -3.94 3.94 -15.74
N LEU A 28 -3.55 3.75 -14.48
CA LEU A 28 -2.37 4.40 -13.90
C LEU A 28 -1.05 3.80 -14.38
N GLY A 29 -1.07 2.71 -15.16
CA GLY A 29 0.10 2.04 -15.70
C GLY A 29 0.75 1.05 -14.74
N PHE A 30 0.02 0.54 -13.77
CA PHE A 30 0.47 -0.62 -13.00
C PHE A 30 0.26 -1.90 -13.78
N ASN A 31 1.17 -2.86 -13.64
CA ASN A 31 0.90 -4.26 -13.93
C ASN A 31 0.30 -4.93 -12.70
N LEU A 32 -0.64 -5.83 -12.91
CA LEU A 32 -1.29 -6.62 -11.86
C LEU A 32 -1.13 -8.11 -12.18
N THR A 33 -1.18 -8.95 -11.15
CA THR A 33 -1.33 -10.40 -11.31
C THR A 33 -2.57 -10.74 -12.16
N PRO A 34 -2.65 -11.95 -12.75
CA PRO A 34 -3.66 -12.28 -13.76
C PRO A 34 -5.11 -11.99 -13.35
N GLU A 35 -5.96 -11.68 -14.34
CA GLU A 35 -7.39 -11.50 -14.15
C GLU A 35 -8.06 -12.84 -13.77
N GLY A 36 -9.05 -12.76 -12.87
CA GLY A 36 -9.80 -13.94 -12.38
C GLY A 36 -9.12 -14.70 -11.24
N VAL A 37 -7.96 -14.23 -10.79
CA VAL A 37 -7.27 -14.73 -9.59
C VAL A 37 -7.43 -13.74 -8.46
N GLU A 38 -7.75 -14.21 -7.26
CA GLU A 38 -7.88 -13.38 -6.06
C GLU A 38 -6.86 -13.84 -5.00
N PRO A 39 -6.10 -12.89 -4.40
CA PRO A 39 -6.12 -11.46 -4.64
C PRO A 39 -5.44 -11.06 -5.95
N ARG A 40 -5.88 -9.94 -6.55
CA ARG A 40 -5.09 -9.28 -7.58
C ARG A 40 -4.06 -8.37 -6.93
N CYS A 41 -2.81 -8.51 -7.32
CA CYS A 41 -1.70 -7.80 -6.68
C CYS A 41 -0.99 -6.85 -7.65
N ILE A 42 -0.59 -5.68 -7.13
CA ILE A 42 0.45 -4.84 -7.72
C ILE A 42 1.72 -5.17 -6.94
N CYS A 43 2.63 -5.92 -7.54
CA CYS A 43 3.87 -6.34 -6.91
C CYS A 43 5.00 -5.36 -7.23
N PHE A 44 5.87 -5.09 -6.29
CA PHE A 44 7.00 -4.19 -6.45
C PHE A 44 8.32 -4.90 -6.18
N GLN A 45 9.43 -4.31 -6.66
CA GLN A 45 10.74 -4.76 -6.27
C GLN A 45 10.94 -4.56 -4.77
N PRO A 46 11.15 -5.61 -3.97
CA PRO A 46 11.33 -5.46 -2.54
C PRO A 46 12.74 -4.95 -2.23
N ASP A 47 12.87 -4.25 -1.10
CA ASP A 47 14.18 -3.86 -0.56
C ASP A 47 14.94 -5.05 0.06
N ARG A 48 14.20 -6.14 0.36
CA ARG A 48 14.70 -7.37 0.97
C ARG A 48 14.11 -8.58 0.25
N ASP A 49 14.94 -9.51 -0.15
CA ASP A 49 14.55 -10.70 -0.91
C ASP A 49 13.53 -11.60 -0.19
N ASP A 50 13.41 -11.47 1.15
CA ASP A 50 12.53 -12.31 1.98
C ASP A 50 11.28 -11.59 2.51
N VAL A 51 11.03 -10.35 2.07
CA VAL A 51 9.84 -9.55 2.42
C VAL A 51 9.24 -8.97 1.16
N PRO A 52 8.16 -9.57 0.63
CA PRO A 52 7.45 -9.00 -0.50
C PRO A 52 6.99 -7.57 -0.24
N ASN A 53 6.81 -6.81 -1.31
CA ASN A 53 6.32 -5.45 -1.26
C ASN A 53 5.22 -5.32 -2.32
N TYR A 54 3.94 -5.17 -1.90
CA TYR A 54 2.83 -5.15 -2.84
C TYR A 54 1.59 -4.44 -2.30
N ILE A 55 0.61 -4.23 -3.17
CA ILE A 55 -0.77 -3.85 -2.83
C ILE A 55 -1.66 -4.96 -3.33
N GLU A 56 -2.51 -5.53 -2.46
CA GLU A 56 -3.48 -6.55 -2.83
C GLU A 56 -4.90 -5.99 -2.92
N LEU A 57 -5.67 -6.51 -3.86
CA LEU A 57 -7.10 -6.23 -4.02
C LEU A 57 -7.91 -7.48 -3.70
N LEU A 58 -8.83 -7.36 -2.76
CA LEU A 58 -9.71 -8.41 -2.29
C LEU A 58 -11.17 -8.02 -2.49
N SER A 59 -12.03 -9.01 -2.71
CA SER A 59 -13.49 -8.82 -2.68
C SER A 59 -14.00 -8.66 -1.25
N GLY A 60 -15.04 -7.84 -1.07
CA GLY A 60 -15.71 -7.68 0.22
C GLY A 60 -16.96 -6.83 0.16
N ASP A 61 -17.66 -6.72 1.29
CA ASP A 61 -18.94 -6.03 1.40
C ASP A 61 -18.80 -4.49 1.46
N ALA A 62 -17.61 -3.99 1.73
CA ALA A 62 -17.29 -2.57 1.81
C ALA A 62 -15.84 -2.32 1.43
N THR A 63 -15.55 -1.09 0.98
CA THR A 63 -14.16 -0.67 0.76
C THR A 63 -13.50 -0.34 2.08
N HIS A 64 -12.44 -1.06 2.41
CA HIS A 64 -11.60 -0.79 3.57
C HIS A 64 -10.14 -1.19 3.30
N PHE A 65 -9.24 -0.71 4.15
CA PHE A 65 -7.81 -0.87 4.01
C PHE A 65 -7.22 -1.44 5.30
N ALA A 66 -6.22 -2.30 5.17
CA ALA A 66 -5.46 -2.82 6.29
C ALA A 66 -3.97 -2.93 5.96
N VAL A 67 -3.11 -2.78 6.97
CA VAL A 67 -1.66 -2.94 6.83
C VAL A 67 -1.27 -4.36 7.20
N ALA A 68 -0.62 -5.07 6.30
CA ALA A 68 -0.01 -6.35 6.60
C ALA A 68 1.42 -6.15 7.11
N MET A 69 1.73 -6.78 8.24
CA MET A 69 3.03 -6.69 8.92
C MET A 69 3.80 -7.99 8.78
N ASN A 70 4.93 -7.97 8.06
CA ASN A 70 5.78 -9.13 7.94
C ASN A 70 6.38 -9.53 9.30
N VAL A 71 6.30 -10.81 9.61
CA VAL A 71 6.90 -11.43 10.81
C VAL A 71 7.65 -12.70 10.43
N GLU A 72 8.66 -13.07 11.21
CA GLU A 72 9.47 -14.27 10.95
C GLU A 72 8.73 -15.56 11.32
N GLU A 73 8.01 -15.52 12.44
CA GLU A 73 7.26 -16.67 12.95
C GLU A 73 5.81 -16.27 13.21
N LEU A 74 4.87 -17.08 12.73
CA LEU A 74 3.43 -16.85 12.87
C LEU A 74 2.69 -18.17 12.91
N GLU A 75 1.81 -18.32 13.91
CA GLU A 75 0.74 -19.32 13.91
C GLU A 75 -0.56 -18.62 13.48
N GLY A 76 -1.21 -19.12 12.46
CA GLY A 76 -2.41 -18.48 11.90
C GLY A 76 -3.10 -19.31 10.83
N GLU A 77 -3.92 -18.67 10.03
CA GLU A 77 -4.60 -19.27 8.90
C GLU A 77 -3.65 -19.37 7.70
N GLU A 78 -3.41 -20.59 7.21
CA GLU A 78 -2.68 -20.81 5.97
C GLU A 78 -3.59 -20.53 4.77
N ARG A 79 -3.08 -19.72 3.82
CA ARG A 79 -3.74 -19.41 2.55
C ARG A 79 -2.76 -19.68 1.42
N THR A 80 -3.27 -20.19 0.32
CA THR A 80 -2.50 -20.37 -0.92
C THR A 80 -3.17 -19.57 -2.01
N HIS A 81 -2.40 -18.71 -2.67
CA HIS A 81 -2.81 -18.01 -3.89
C HIS A 81 -2.11 -18.70 -5.06
N ALA A 82 -2.88 -19.14 -6.04
CA ALA A 82 -2.36 -19.82 -7.22
C ALA A 82 -2.67 -19.00 -8.47
N TRP A 83 -1.69 -18.84 -9.34
CA TRP A 83 -1.84 -18.21 -10.65
C TRP A 83 -0.89 -18.84 -11.67
N GLU A 84 -1.17 -18.62 -12.94
CA GLU A 84 -0.37 -19.10 -14.06
C GLU A 84 0.35 -17.91 -14.71
N THR A 85 1.68 -18.04 -14.95
CA THR A 85 2.47 -17.05 -15.67
C THR A 85 2.14 -17.07 -17.16
N GLU A 86 2.57 -16.05 -17.93
CA GLU A 86 2.40 -16.00 -19.39
C GLU A 86 3.03 -17.21 -20.10
N ASP A 87 4.11 -17.77 -19.53
CA ASP A 87 4.78 -18.97 -20.05
C ASP A 87 4.11 -20.30 -19.62
N GLY A 88 2.99 -20.24 -18.88
CA GLY A 88 2.21 -21.39 -18.46
C GLY A 88 2.76 -22.14 -17.24
N PHE A 89 3.57 -21.48 -16.41
CA PHE A 89 4.00 -22.03 -15.12
C PHE A 89 2.99 -21.70 -14.03
N GLU A 90 2.61 -22.70 -13.25
CA GLU A 90 1.82 -22.49 -12.03
C GLU A 90 2.71 -21.94 -10.92
N VAL A 91 2.25 -20.88 -10.27
CA VAL A 91 2.89 -20.27 -9.12
C VAL A 91 1.97 -20.36 -7.92
N ASP A 92 2.45 -21.00 -6.87
CA ASP A 92 1.75 -21.13 -5.60
C ASP A 92 2.39 -20.20 -4.55
N ALA A 93 1.65 -19.17 -4.13
CA ALA A 93 2.07 -18.27 -3.06
C ALA A 93 1.43 -18.69 -1.73
N GLY A 94 2.20 -19.33 -0.87
CA GLY A 94 1.79 -19.70 0.48
C GLY A 94 1.97 -18.54 1.45
N VAL A 95 0.90 -18.19 2.18
CA VAL A 95 0.90 -17.15 3.22
C VAL A 95 0.22 -17.65 4.48
N VAL A 96 0.77 -17.29 5.63
CA VAL A 96 0.12 -17.48 6.94
C VAL A 96 -0.37 -16.12 7.42
N VAL A 97 -1.65 -16.00 7.76
CA VAL A 97 -2.28 -14.75 8.20
C VAL A 97 -2.75 -14.88 9.64
N GLY A 98 -2.37 -13.93 10.48
CA GLY A 98 -2.77 -13.87 11.88
C GLY A 98 -3.96 -12.95 12.13
N GLU A 99 -4.37 -12.86 13.40
CA GLU A 99 -5.50 -12.03 13.82
C GLU A 99 -5.18 -10.53 13.71
N SER A 100 -6.18 -9.76 13.31
CA SER A 100 -6.11 -8.30 13.24
C SER A 100 -5.97 -7.65 14.61
N GLY A 101 -5.38 -6.44 14.66
CA GLY A 101 -5.20 -5.71 15.91
C GLY A 101 -5.13 -4.19 15.74
N GLY A 102 -5.10 -3.47 16.85
CA GLY A 102 -4.74 -2.07 16.93
C GLY A 102 -5.83 -1.04 16.63
N PRO A 103 -5.49 0.25 16.77
CA PRO A 103 -6.41 1.35 16.48
C PRO A 103 -6.65 1.53 14.97
N LEU A 104 -5.64 1.26 14.14
CA LEU A 104 -5.75 1.14 12.68
C LEU A 104 -5.84 -0.34 12.32
N PRO A 105 -6.57 -0.72 11.27
CA PRO A 105 -6.61 -2.09 10.80
C PRO A 105 -5.22 -2.58 10.37
N TRP A 106 -4.72 -3.64 11.01
CA TRP A 106 -3.49 -4.31 10.63
C TRP A 106 -3.53 -5.77 11.05
N PHE A 107 -2.75 -6.62 10.38
CA PHE A 107 -2.59 -8.04 10.70
C PHE A 107 -1.16 -8.49 10.44
N PRO A 108 -0.64 -9.48 11.18
CA PRO A 108 0.65 -10.09 10.88
C PRO A 108 0.51 -11.07 9.72
N VAL A 109 1.56 -11.16 8.90
CA VAL A 109 1.67 -12.08 7.79
C VAL A 109 3.06 -12.70 7.74
N LYS A 110 3.14 -13.96 7.33
CA LYS A 110 4.38 -14.67 7.01
C LYS A 110 4.23 -15.32 5.65
N HIS A 111 5.16 -15.06 4.75
CA HIS A 111 5.23 -15.72 3.46
C HIS A 111 6.02 -17.03 3.56
N GLU A 112 5.45 -18.11 3.04
CA GLU A 112 6.14 -19.40 2.87
C GLU A 112 6.90 -19.42 1.54
N THR A 113 6.42 -18.69 0.53
CA THR A 113 7.00 -18.60 -0.80
C THR A 113 7.09 -17.13 -1.27
N PRO A 114 7.96 -16.29 -0.64
CA PRO A 114 8.04 -14.86 -0.97
C PRO A 114 8.39 -14.59 -2.43
N ASP A 115 9.20 -15.45 -3.06
CA ASP A 115 9.63 -15.31 -4.46
C ASP A 115 8.46 -15.31 -5.44
N ALA A 116 7.33 -15.92 -5.08
CA ALA A 116 6.13 -15.96 -5.90
C ALA A 116 5.56 -14.56 -6.22
N PHE A 117 5.85 -13.54 -5.41
CA PHE A 117 5.43 -12.15 -5.62
C PHE A 117 6.46 -11.31 -6.39
N MET A 118 7.58 -11.91 -6.82
CA MET A 118 8.73 -11.21 -7.41
C MET A 118 8.93 -11.53 -8.90
N GLU A 119 7.92 -12.08 -9.57
CA GLU A 119 8.00 -12.38 -10.99
C GLU A 119 8.23 -11.08 -11.81
N PRO A 120 9.19 -11.05 -12.75
CA PRO A 120 9.56 -9.85 -13.49
C PRO A 120 8.38 -9.17 -14.21
N GLU A 121 7.42 -9.93 -14.68
CA GLU A 121 6.25 -9.41 -15.39
C GLU A 121 5.32 -8.59 -14.49
N TRP A 122 5.37 -8.80 -13.16
CA TRP A 122 4.50 -8.11 -12.20
C TRP A 122 5.18 -6.98 -11.45
N ILE A 123 6.52 -7.01 -11.33
CA ILE A 123 7.28 -5.97 -10.62
C ILE A 123 7.78 -4.83 -11.51
N VAL A 124 7.66 -4.97 -12.83
CA VAL A 124 8.04 -3.93 -13.80
C VAL A 124 6.79 -3.21 -14.30
N HIS A 125 6.66 -1.93 -14.02
CA HIS A 125 5.46 -1.16 -14.31
C HIS A 125 5.68 -0.10 -15.40
N PRO A 126 4.75 0.03 -16.40
CA PRO A 126 4.79 1.09 -17.40
C PRO A 126 4.86 2.51 -16.83
N ASN A 127 4.33 2.73 -15.62
CA ASN A 127 4.36 4.02 -14.92
C ASN A 127 5.69 4.31 -14.20
N GLY A 128 6.64 3.36 -14.22
CA GLY A 128 7.93 3.49 -13.55
C GLY A 128 7.87 3.33 -12.03
N ALA A 129 6.82 2.72 -11.49
CA ALA A 129 6.72 2.41 -10.06
C ALA A 129 7.80 1.39 -9.65
N LEU A 130 8.45 1.65 -8.52
CA LEU A 130 9.57 0.89 -7.99
C LEU A 130 9.21 0.15 -6.70
N GLY A 131 8.42 0.78 -5.81
CA GLY A 131 8.11 0.21 -4.51
C GLY A 131 7.10 1.01 -3.72
N LEU A 132 6.42 0.35 -2.79
CA LEU A 132 5.62 1.00 -1.75
C LEU A 132 6.59 1.60 -0.73
N MET A 133 6.58 2.92 -0.58
CA MET A 133 7.44 3.65 0.37
C MET A 133 6.75 3.93 1.69
N ALA A 134 5.47 4.34 1.61
CA ALA A 134 4.71 4.66 2.80
C ALA A 134 3.21 4.37 2.61
N ILE A 135 2.54 4.16 3.73
CA ILE A 135 1.08 4.11 3.83
C ILE A 135 0.64 5.34 4.62
N HIS A 136 -0.41 6.01 4.15
CA HIS A 136 -0.99 7.18 4.80
C HIS A 136 -2.24 6.81 5.59
N ALA A 137 -2.29 7.23 6.84
CA ALA A 137 -3.46 7.10 7.70
C ALA A 137 -3.82 8.45 8.32
N VAL A 138 -5.08 8.63 8.70
CA VAL A 138 -5.56 9.81 9.44
C VAL A 138 -6.11 9.36 10.79
N ALA A 139 -5.77 10.09 11.85
CA ALA A 139 -6.26 9.84 13.21
C ALA A 139 -6.45 11.16 13.96
N ASP A 140 -7.42 11.24 14.87
CA ASP A 140 -7.62 12.42 15.72
C ASP A 140 -6.39 12.75 16.55
N ASN A 141 -5.72 11.71 17.06
CA ASN A 141 -4.49 11.84 17.83
C ASN A 141 -3.37 10.97 17.23
N PRO A 142 -2.60 11.47 16.25
CA PRO A 142 -1.52 10.73 15.61
C PRO A 142 -0.47 10.17 16.59
N ARG A 143 -0.15 10.91 17.65
CA ARG A 143 0.85 10.50 18.67
C ARG A 143 0.40 9.28 19.44
N GLU A 144 -0.87 9.23 19.85
CA GLU A 144 -1.41 8.06 20.56
C GLU A 144 -1.53 6.85 19.64
N ALA A 145 -2.00 7.05 18.40
CA ALA A 145 -2.06 5.98 17.40
C ALA A 145 -0.66 5.41 17.12
N ALA A 146 0.33 6.26 16.87
CA ALA A 146 1.72 5.85 16.67
C ALA A 146 2.31 5.09 17.86
N LYS A 147 2.06 5.56 19.09
CA LYS A 147 2.51 4.88 20.32
C LYS A 147 1.89 3.50 20.48
N ALA A 148 0.61 3.34 20.16
CA ALA A 148 -0.09 2.06 20.21
C ALA A 148 0.50 1.07 19.20
N LEU A 149 0.74 1.50 17.95
CA LEU A 149 1.35 0.69 16.91
C LEU A 149 2.81 0.34 17.22
N LYS A 150 3.61 1.29 17.70
CA LYS A 150 4.96 0.99 18.20
C LYS A 150 4.94 -0.09 19.27
N THR A 151 3.98 -0.06 20.16
CA THR A 151 3.84 -1.06 21.22
C THR A 151 3.48 -2.43 20.64
N ALA A 152 2.62 -2.45 19.60
CA ALA A 152 2.19 -3.66 18.93
C ALA A 152 3.29 -4.25 18.02
N TRP A 153 3.95 -3.42 17.23
CA TRP A 153 4.90 -3.86 16.18
C TRP A 153 6.36 -3.92 16.63
N GLY A 154 6.73 -3.09 17.63
CA GLY A 154 8.11 -3.00 18.12
C GLY A 154 8.98 -1.96 17.40
N GLY A 155 8.51 -1.31 16.35
CA GLY A 155 9.28 -0.37 15.53
C GLY A 155 9.64 0.97 16.19
N GLN A 156 10.03 1.94 15.37
CA GLN A 156 10.37 3.32 15.77
C GLN A 156 9.22 4.27 15.48
N THR A 157 9.17 5.39 16.20
CA THR A 157 8.21 6.46 15.93
C THR A 157 8.93 7.80 15.97
N GLU A 158 8.58 8.68 15.03
CA GLU A 158 9.14 10.04 14.92
C GLU A 158 8.03 11.01 14.55
N GLU A 159 8.07 12.22 15.05
CA GLU A 159 7.25 13.32 14.56
C GLU A 159 7.99 13.99 13.42
N ILE A 160 7.52 13.79 12.17
CA ILE A 160 8.17 14.33 10.97
C ILE A 160 7.93 15.83 10.88
N PHE A 161 6.71 16.27 11.20
CA PHE A 161 6.29 17.65 11.32
C PHE A 161 5.00 17.75 12.14
N GLU A 162 4.58 18.95 12.47
CA GLU A 162 3.41 19.18 13.33
C GLU A 162 2.15 18.49 12.76
N GLY A 163 1.61 17.56 13.52
CA GLY A 163 0.43 16.79 13.14
C GLY A 163 0.68 15.57 12.26
N CYS A 164 1.95 15.18 12.03
CA CYS A 164 2.30 13.94 11.32
C CYS A 164 3.31 13.11 12.10
N MET A 165 2.94 11.87 12.42
CA MET A 165 3.79 10.88 13.07
C MET A 165 4.14 9.78 12.08
N MET A 166 5.41 9.39 12.04
CA MET A 166 5.88 8.19 11.35
C MET A 166 5.94 7.02 12.33
N VAL A 167 5.54 5.84 11.87
CA VAL A 167 5.82 4.54 12.50
C VAL A 167 6.57 3.69 11.49
N LYS A 168 7.72 3.14 11.88
CA LYS A 168 8.60 2.38 11.00
C LYS A 168 9.10 1.11 11.70
N ALA A 169 8.88 -0.04 11.07
CA ALA A 169 9.43 -1.32 11.51
C ALA A 169 10.55 -1.83 10.60
N GLY A 170 10.52 -1.50 9.32
CA GLY A 170 11.48 -1.88 8.28
C GLY A 170 11.73 -0.74 7.28
N SER A 171 11.58 -1.00 5.98
CA SER A 171 11.79 -0.03 4.90
C SER A 171 10.56 0.85 4.65
N VAL A 172 9.37 0.26 4.69
CA VAL A 172 8.10 0.96 4.45
C VAL A 172 7.65 1.71 5.71
N GLU A 173 7.14 2.91 5.53
CA GLU A 173 6.71 3.80 6.60
C GLU A 173 5.17 3.86 6.70
N LEU A 174 4.64 3.96 7.92
CA LEU A 174 3.26 4.36 8.14
C LEU A 174 3.24 5.81 8.63
N LEU A 175 2.66 6.71 7.82
CA LEU A 175 2.51 8.13 8.13
C LEU A 175 1.10 8.39 8.66
N ILE A 176 1.02 8.80 9.93
CA ILE A 176 -0.25 9.06 10.62
C ILE A 176 -0.44 10.56 10.76
N TRP A 177 -1.42 11.08 10.08
CA TRP A 177 -1.74 12.51 9.99
C TRP A 177 -2.86 12.89 10.93
N SER A 178 -2.83 14.11 11.46
CA SER A 178 -4.04 14.73 11.95
C SER A 178 -4.93 15.17 10.77
N PRO A 179 -6.26 15.30 10.95
CA PRO A 179 -7.15 15.74 9.86
C PRO A 179 -6.71 17.06 9.22
N LEU A 180 -6.29 18.03 10.04
CA LEU A 180 -5.83 19.32 9.54
C LEU A 180 -4.53 19.22 8.74
N ALA A 181 -3.53 18.48 9.26
CA ALA A 181 -2.25 18.31 8.57
C ALA A 181 -2.44 17.57 7.23
N TYR A 182 -3.30 16.55 7.20
CA TYR A 182 -3.65 15.83 5.97
C TYR A 182 -4.27 16.76 4.91
N GLN A 183 -5.25 17.56 5.29
CA GLN A 183 -5.89 18.52 4.36
C GLN A 183 -4.92 19.57 3.82
N LEU A 184 -3.98 20.03 4.66
CA LEU A 184 -2.97 21.01 4.25
C LEU A 184 -1.94 20.40 3.29
N GLU A 185 -1.48 19.19 3.56
CA GLU A 185 -0.50 18.48 2.71
C GLU A 185 -1.08 18.15 1.34
N TYR A 186 -2.29 17.60 1.31
CA TYR A 186 -2.96 17.15 0.08
C TYR A 186 -3.98 18.14 -0.49
N LYS A 187 -3.85 19.42 -0.16
CA LYS A 187 -4.75 20.49 -0.63
C LYS A 187 -4.88 20.57 -2.15
N ALA A 188 -3.87 20.13 -2.90
CA ALA A 188 -3.88 20.13 -4.36
C ALA A 188 -4.89 19.13 -4.96
N LEU A 189 -5.36 18.15 -4.18
CA LEU A 189 -6.40 17.20 -4.58
C LEU A 189 -7.82 17.70 -4.23
N GLU A 190 -7.93 18.78 -3.44
CA GLU A 190 -9.22 19.31 -2.95
C GLU A 190 -10.05 18.27 -2.16
N ILE A 191 -9.39 17.24 -1.59
CA ILE A 191 -10.05 16.19 -0.80
C ILE A 191 -10.26 16.64 0.64
N MET A 192 -11.37 16.19 1.23
CA MET A 192 -11.65 16.40 2.65
C MET A 192 -11.01 15.29 3.50
N ALA A 193 -10.59 15.63 4.71
CA ALA A 193 -10.21 14.59 5.66
C ALA A 193 -11.41 13.68 5.97
N PRO A 194 -11.16 12.36 6.16
CA PRO A 194 -12.22 11.44 6.57
C PRO A 194 -12.86 11.85 7.89
N THR A 195 -14.13 11.50 8.06
CA THR A 195 -14.89 11.76 9.30
C THR A 195 -14.88 10.57 10.26
N GLU A 196 -14.68 9.36 9.73
CA GLU A 196 -14.52 8.15 10.53
C GLU A 196 -13.03 7.87 10.74
N LEU A 197 -12.56 7.97 11.97
CA LEU A 197 -11.16 7.89 12.34
C LEU A 197 -10.93 6.86 13.47
N PRO A 198 -9.78 6.20 13.50
CA PRO A 198 -8.67 6.31 12.55
C PRO A 198 -8.90 5.47 11.27
N VAL A 199 -8.33 5.91 10.15
CA VAL A 199 -8.49 5.23 8.86
C VAL A 199 -7.24 5.34 7.98
N ILE A 200 -6.95 4.33 7.17
CA ILE A 200 -5.94 4.36 6.11
C ILE A 200 -6.57 5.07 4.90
N VAL A 201 -5.83 5.98 4.27
CA VAL A 201 -6.34 6.86 3.21
C VAL A 201 -5.53 6.83 1.93
N GLY A 202 -4.29 6.32 1.96
CA GLY A 202 -3.42 6.40 0.80
C GLY A 202 -2.14 5.60 0.91
N ALA A 203 -1.41 5.59 -0.21
CA ALA A 203 -0.10 5.00 -0.35
C ALA A 203 0.86 5.92 -1.11
N ALA A 204 2.11 5.98 -0.68
CA ALA A 204 3.21 6.62 -1.40
C ALA A 204 4.03 5.56 -2.12
N ILE A 205 4.26 5.76 -3.40
CA ILE A 205 4.95 4.83 -4.30
C ILE A 205 6.17 5.52 -4.90
N ALA A 206 7.35 4.89 -4.74
CA ALA A 206 8.57 5.32 -5.38
C ALA A 206 8.46 5.19 -6.90
N ILE A 207 8.95 6.18 -7.63
CA ILE A 207 9.09 6.13 -9.09
C ILE A 207 10.48 6.64 -9.50
N GLU A 208 10.96 6.21 -10.67
CA GLU A 208 12.23 6.75 -11.17
C GLU A 208 12.14 8.25 -11.50
N ARG A 209 11.11 8.66 -12.22
CA ARG A 209 10.91 10.04 -12.71
C ARG A 209 9.45 10.37 -12.92
N SER A 210 9.05 11.58 -12.55
CA SER A 210 7.66 12.03 -12.68
C SER A 210 7.22 12.35 -14.11
N ARG A 211 8.13 12.81 -14.99
CA ARG A 211 7.75 13.24 -16.35
C ARG A 211 7.20 12.13 -17.25
N PRO A 212 7.81 10.91 -17.31
CA PRO A 212 7.21 9.78 -18.04
C PRO A 212 5.85 9.38 -17.49
N LEU A 213 5.70 9.31 -16.16
CA LEU A 213 4.42 9.05 -15.51
C LEU A 213 3.37 10.09 -15.90
N GLN A 214 3.68 11.39 -15.83
CA GLN A 214 2.75 12.45 -16.22
C GLN A 214 2.30 12.33 -17.68
N ALA A 215 3.21 11.92 -18.60
CA ALA A 215 2.87 11.71 -20.00
C ALA A 215 1.91 10.52 -20.17
N LEU A 216 2.15 9.44 -19.47
CA LEU A 216 1.27 8.25 -19.45
C LEU A 216 -0.12 8.60 -18.89
N LEU A 217 -0.20 9.26 -17.73
CA LEU A 217 -1.47 9.64 -17.12
C LEU A 217 -2.31 10.55 -18.05
N ARG A 218 -1.67 11.52 -18.73
CA ARG A 218 -2.37 12.35 -19.73
C ARG A 218 -2.87 11.54 -20.92
N ALA A 219 -2.06 10.59 -21.42
CA ALA A 219 -2.47 9.71 -22.52
C ALA A 219 -3.68 8.84 -22.16
N ASN A 220 -3.76 8.42 -20.91
CA ASN A 220 -4.85 7.60 -20.37
C ASN A 220 -6.03 8.44 -19.83
N ASN A 221 -6.00 9.78 -19.97
CA ASN A 221 -7.02 10.70 -19.45
C ASN A 221 -7.23 10.61 -17.93
N VAL A 222 -6.19 10.31 -17.17
CA VAL A 222 -6.22 10.29 -15.71
C VAL A 222 -5.93 11.69 -15.19
N ALA A 223 -6.79 12.20 -14.31
CA ALA A 223 -6.56 13.46 -13.62
C ALA A 223 -5.53 13.29 -12.50
N PHE A 224 -4.62 14.25 -12.37
CA PHE A 224 -3.61 14.25 -11.32
C PHE A 224 -3.24 15.69 -10.91
N ALA A 225 -2.73 15.85 -9.71
CA ALA A 225 -2.14 17.09 -9.23
C ALA A 225 -0.61 16.95 -9.11
N LEU A 226 0.09 18.09 -9.18
CA LEU A 226 1.52 18.17 -8.96
C LEU A 226 1.80 19.00 -7.70
N THR A 227 2.75 18.57 -6.91
CA THR A 227 3.22 19.31 -5.74
C THR A 227 4.68 19.69 -5.89
N GLU A 228 5.23 20.41 -4.91
CA GLU A 228 6.66 20.69 -4.82
C GLU A 228 7.46 19.39 -4.81
N GLY A 229 8.64 19.38 -5.45
CA GLY A 229 9.47 18.18 -5.60
C GLY A 229 9.00 17.21 -6.68
N ASP A 230 8.16 17.67 -7.63
CA ASP A 230 7.66 16.86 -8.75
C ASP A 230 6.85 15.61 -8.33
N ARG A 231 6.29 15.58 -7.11
CA ARG A 231 5.39 14.52 -6.68
C ARG A 231 4.10 14.56 -7.48
N VAL A 232 3.57 13.40 -7.83
CA VAL A 232 2.32 13.27 -8.58
C VAL A 232 1.25 12.66 -7.67
N LEU A 233 0.15 13.38 -7.47
CA LEU A 233 -0.96 12.95 -6.60
C LEU A 233 -2.16 12.52 -7.43
N ILE A 234 -2.72 11.36 -7.10
CA ILE A 234 -3.94 10.80 -7.69
C ILE A 234 -5.03 10.74 -6.63
N ALA A 235 -6.17 11.35 -6.93
CA ALA A 235 -7.32 11.36 -6.02
C ALA A 235 -7.95 9.96 -5.90
N PRO A 236 -8.60 9.64 -4.76
CA PRO A 236 -9.21 8.33 -4.51
C PRO A 236 -10.21 7.88 -5.57
N GLU A 237 -10.92 8.79 -6.20
CA GLU A 237 -11.90 8.48 -7.25
C GLU A 237 -11.24 7.84 -8.50
N GLN A 238 -9.95 8.10 -8.74
CA GLN A 238 -9.19 7.57 -9.87
C GLN A 238 -8.55 6.21 -9.61
N THR A 239 -8.62 5.69 -8.37
CA THR A 239 -7.87 4.52 -7.91
C THR A 239 -8.73 3.44 -7.28
N GLY A 240 -10.03 3.68 -7.11
CA GLY A 240 -10.92 2.78 -6.36
C GLY A 240 -10.98 3.06 -4.85
N GLY A 241 -10.63 4.29 -4.44
CA GLY A 241 -10.81 4.74 -3.04
C GLY A 241 -9.51 5.03 -2.28
N LEU A 242 -8.36 4.69 -2.82
CA LEU A 242 -7.05 4.90 -2.20
C LEU A 242 -6.34 6.12 -2.83
N MET A 243 -6.01 7.17 -2.08
CA MET A 243 -5.13 8.23 -2.58
C MET A 243 -3.76 7.62 -2.90
N ILE A 244 -3.22 7.90 -4.09
CA ILE A 244 -1.86 7.47 -4.47
C ILE A 244 -0.98 8.70 -4.66
N GLU A 245 0.18 8.68 -4.01
CA GLU A 245 1.26 9.63 -4.16
C GLU A 245 2.45 8.96 -4.83
N PHE A 246 2.86 9.45 -6.00
CA PHE A 246 4.08 9.00 -6.66
C PHE A 246 5.23 9.94 -6.31
N MET A 247 6.29 9.39 -5.75
CA MET A 247 7.46 10.12 -5.26
C MET A 247 8.68 9.80 -6.13
N PRO A 248 9.21 10.75 -6.92
CA PRO A 248 10.41 10.52 -7.69
C PRO A 248 11.62 10.31 -6.79
N GLN A 249 12.42 9.28 -7.09
CA GLN A 249 13.73 9.11 -6.46
C GLN A 249 14.70 10.10 -7.10
N THR A 250 15.26 10.99 -6.30
CA THR A 250 16.23 12.02 -6.73
C THR A 250 17.65 11.45 -6.89
#